data_c854432a6ab8367687105bc52a65cec0
#
_entry.id   c854432a6ab8367687105bc52a65cec0
#
_cell.length_a   1.000
_cell.length_b   1.000
_cell.length_c   1.000
_cell.angle_alpha   90.00
_cell.angle_beta   90.00
_cell.angle_gamma   90.00
#
_symmetry.space_group_name_H-M   'P 1'
#
loop_
_entity.id
_entity.type
_entity.pdbx_description
1 polymer ?
#
loop_
_entity_poly.entity_id
_entity_poly.type
_entity_poly.pdbx_seq_one_letter_code
_entity_poly.pdbx_strand_id
1 'polypeptide(L)'
;MIDKVIRIFNIINAIQANPGISAADLALKCNVNIRTIYRDLDVLNLIAPITNDKRGTGYRFMGKFFMYPLNFTEQEALAFSLLPSVLDTDKLPPGFDTAYDKVMGTHLKEKSKQNSIIEDIADVIQMGTPAYRQESPNFLQPVIQAILEKRTLHTIYHTQYRDETTERNVDPYFLVPRKQGLYLIGYCHLKQAIRTFRISRFQQVEITTETFDKGDFNLKQYLKNTWSIDRGEKNTRFKVRFSPNVARYIKEEELFVQPWMKDLKDGGLLFEVTVNNEKEFLMWIQQYGPEAEILEPASARETLKQQLADWMTLYDSDIKARS
;
A
#
# COMPACT_ATOMS: atom_id res chain seq x y z
N MET A 1 25.60 37.24 2.86
CA MET A 1 24.48 37.09 1.88
C MET A 1 23.94 35.67 1.89
N ILE A 2 24.77 34.64 1.87
CA ILE A 2 24.41 33.19 1.92
C ILE A 2 23.56 32.87 3.15
N ASP A 3 23.94 33.34 4.33
CA ASP A 3 23.20 33.05 5.58
C ASP A 3 21.75 33.56 5.57
N LYS A 4 21.48 34.66 4.85
CA LYS A 4 20.12 35.18 4.71
C LYS A 4 19.26 34.28 3.83
N VAL A 5 19.82 33.74 2.74
CA VAL A 5 19.12 32.85 1.82
C VAL A 5 18.76 31.54 2.52
N ILE A 6 19.73 30.92 3.20
CA ILE A 6 19.52 29.69 3.99
C ILE A 6 18.43 29.92 5.05
N ARG A 7 18.48 31.06 5.74
CA ARG A 7 17.49 31.38 6.77
C ARG A 7 16.08 31.56 6.19
N ILE A 8 15.93 32.20 5.00
CA ILE A 8 14.64 32.32 4.33
C ILE A 8 14.07 30.94 4.00
N PHE A 9 14.87 30.01 3.47
CA PHE A 9 14.44 28.62 3.24
C PHE A 9 14.03 27.92 4.53
N ASN A 10 14.78 28.08 5.60
CA ASN A 10 14.42 27.50 6.91
C ASN A 10 13.09 28.04 7.45
N ILE A 11 12.81 29.34 7.24
CA ILE A 11 11.53 29.97 7.60
C ILE A 11 10.40 29.36 6.79
N ILE A 12 10.55 29.22 5.46
CA ILE A 12 9.55 28.59 4.59
C ILE A 12 9.23 27.17 5.06
N ASN A 13 10.27 26.35 5.25
CA ASN A 13 10.12 24.97 5.70
C ASN A 13 9.43 24.90 7.07
N ALA A 14 9.78 25.79 7.99
CA ALA A 14 9.19 25.83 9.32
C ALA A 14 7.70 26.20 9.29
N ILE A 15 7.29 27.15 8.43
CA ILE A 15 5.89 27.54 8.26
C ILE A 15 5.09 26.42 7.56
N GLN A 16 5.69 25.71 6.59
CA GLN A 16 5.06 24.57 5.93
C GLN A 16 4.83 23.40 6.89
N ALA A 17 5.85 23.06 7.67
CA ALA A 17 5.79 21.96 8.62
C ALA A 17 4.84 22.24 9.81
N ASN A 18 4.72 23.51 10.22
CA ASN A 18 3.91 23.93 11.35
C ASN A 18 3.11 25.20 11.02
N PRO A 19 1.99 25.08 10.27
CA PRO A 19 1.13 26.24 10.00
C PRO A 19 0.61 26.87 11.29
N GLY A 20 0.81 28.17 11.46
CA GLY A 20 0.52 28.90 12.68
C GLY A 20 1.75 29.06 13.60
N ILE A 21 2.97 28.78 13.12
CA ILE A 21 4.22 28.99 13.89
C ILE A 21 4.41 30.47 14.21
N SER A 22 4.81 30.79 15.46
CA SER A 22 5.04 32.17 15.89
C SER A 22 6.39 32.72 15.40
N ALA A 23 6.51 34.05 15.31
CA ALA A 23 7.79 34.69 15.00
C ALA A 23 8.88 34.38 16.07
N ALA A 24 8.48 34.14 17.32
CA ALA A 24 9.39 33.75 18.38
C ALA A 24 9.96 32.36 18.14
N ASP A 25 9.12 31.38 17.79
CA ASP A 25 9.56 30.02 17.47
C ASP A 25 10.42 29.97 16.21
N LEU A 26 10.10 30.78 15.19
CA LEU A 26 10.95 30.96 14.01
C LEU A 26 12.33 31.52 14.38
N ALA A 27 12.38 32.48 15.30
CA ALA A 27 13.63 33.06 15.75
C ALA A 27 14.50 32.02 16.49
N LEU A 28 13.90 31.18 17.32
CA LEU A 28 14.56 30.06 17.99
C LEU A 28 15.10 29.05 16.98
N LYS A 29 14.24 28.59 16.04
CA LYS A 29 14.64 27.61 15.02
C LYS A 29 15.76 28.10 14.10
N CYS A 30 15.76 29.39 13.76
CA CYS A 30 16.76 29.99 12.89
C CYS A 30 17.98 30.55 13.65
N ASN A 31 17.98 30.47 14.97
CA ASN A 31 19.02 31.01 15.86
C ASN A 31 19.34 32.48 15.57
N VAL A 32 18.30 33.33 15.46
CA VAL A 32 18.41 34.75 15.18
C VAL A 32 17.46 35.57 16.04
N ASN A 33 17.67 36.89 16.09
CA ASN A 33 16.75 37.79 16.78
C ASN A 33 15.42 37.90 16.06
N ILE A 34 14.32 38.02 16.80
CA ILE A 34 12.96 38.13 16.30
C ILE A 34 12.78 39.29 15.30
N ARG A 35 13.52 40.41 15.45
CA ARG A 35 13.52 41.53 14.47
C ARG A 35 14.05 41.09 13.11
N THR A 36 15.00 40.17 13.08
CA THR A 36 15.53 39.60 11.83
C THR A 36 14.47 38.76 11.14
N ILE A 37 13.69 37.96 11.90
CA ILE A 37 12.58 37.19 11.37
C ILE A 37 11.53 38.08 10.72
N TYR A 38 11.11 39.16 11.37
CA TYR A 38 10.13 40.09 10.76
C TYR A 38 10.63 40.68 9.42
N ARG A 39 11.90 41.08 9.35
CA ARG A 39 12.49 41.59 8.08
C ARG A 39 12.56 40.51 7.01
N ASP A 40 12.82 39.27 7.38
CA ASP A 40 12.88 38.14 6.46
C ASP A 40 11.48 37.73 6.00
N LEU A 41 10.47 37.80 6.86
CA LEU A 41 9.07 37.60 6.54
C LEU A 41 8.53 38.67 5.55
N ASP A 42 8.94 39.93 5.72
CA ASP A 42 8.59 41.01 4.78
C ASP A 42 9.13 40.70 3.37
N VAL A 43 10.38 40.25 3.28
CA VAL A 43 10.98 39.83 2.00
C VAL A 43 10.28 38.59 1.46
N LEU A 44 9.96 37.64 2.31
CA LEU A 44 9.31 36.41 1.93
C LEU A 44 7.89 36.65 1.40
N ASN A 45 7.19 37.62 1.93
CA ASN A 45 5.83 38.00 1.50
C ASN A 45 5.79 38.57 0.06
N LEU A 46 6.95 38.92 -0.52
CA LEU A 46 7.07 39.32 -1.92
C LEU A 46 7.08 38.14 -2.89
N ILE A 47 7.47 36.95 -2.40
CA ILE A 47 7.65 35.72 -3.21
C ILE A 47 6.67 34.62 -2.85
N ALA A 48 6.19 34.59 -1.61
CA ALA A 48 5.31 33.57 -1.09
C ALA A 48 4.17 34.20 -0.30
N PRO A 49 2.88 33.89 -0.60
CA PRO A 49 1.76 34.53 0.07
C PRO A 49 1.64 34.01 1.52
N ILE A 50 2.17 34.75 2.47
CA ILE A 50 2.12 34.44 3.90
C ILE A 50 1.06 35.32 4.55
N THR A 51 0.27 34.75 5.44
CA THR A 51 -0.70 35.49 6.26
C THR A 51 -0.47 35.27 7.74
N ASN A 52 -0.85 36.31 8.50
CA ASN A 52 -0.99 36.28 9.94
C ASN A 52 -2.38 36.85 10.26
N ASP A 53 -3.40 35.99 10.30
CA ASP A 53 -4.82 36.38 10.31
C ASP A 53 -5.25 37.15 11.56
N LYS A 54 -4.53 36.98 12.69
CA LYS A 54 -4.79 37.72 13.93
C LYS A 54 -3.50 37.82 14.75
N ARG A 55 -3.35 38.89 15.53
CA ARG A 55 -2.27 38.97 16.53
C ARG A 55 -2.25 37.72 17.43
N GLY A 56 -1.23 36.90 17.29
CA GLY A 56 -1.01 35.68 18.10
C GLY A 56 -1.31 34.36 17.43
N THR A 57 -1.84 34.32 16.20
CA THR A 57 -2.16 33.04 15.50
C THR A 57 -0.99 32.45 14.73
N GLY A 58 0.14 33.14 14.67
CA GLY A 58 1.33 32.72 13.94
C GLY A 58 1.21 32.83 12.42
N TYR A 59 2.25 32.39 11.71
CA TYR A 59 2.38 32.54 10.27
C TYR A 59 1.98 31.26 9.53
N ARG A 60 1.25 31.40 8.42
CA ARG A 60 0.88 30.32 7.50
C ARG A 60 0.86 30.81 6.07
N PHE A 61 1.00 29.92 5.11
CA PHE A 61 0.81 30.26 3.71
C PHE A 61 -0.68 30.39 3.36
N MET A 62 -1.00 31.35 2.49
CA MET A 62 -2.34 31.51 1.92
C MET A 62 -2.52 30.51 0.77
N GLY A 63 -3.55 29.68 0.82
CA GLY A 63 -3.84 28.68 -0.19
C GLY A 63 -2.87 27.48 -0.18
N LYS A 64 -2.78 26.78 -1.32
CA LYS A 64 -1.92 25.59 -1.51
C LYS A 64 -0.52 25.99 -1.94
N PHE A 65 0.20 26.80 -1.16
CA PHE A 65 1.60 27.05 -1.39
C PHE A 65 2.43 25.91 -0.80
N PHE A 66 3.23 25.27 -1.64
CA PHE A 66 4.14 24.21 -1.23
C PHE A 66 5.49 24.41 -1.93
N MET A 67 6.53 24.59 -1.16
CA MET A 67 7.90 24.57 -1.64
C MET A 67 8.56 23.29 -1.12
N TYR A 68 9.09 22.47 -2.02
CA TYR A 68 9.77 21.23 -1.63
C TYR A 68 11.01 21.55 -0.80
N PRO A 69 11.27 20.81 0.30
CA PRO A 69 12.53 20.92 1.00
C PRO A 69 13.66 20.51 0.05
N LEU A 70 14.55 21.46 -0.25
CA LEU A 70 15.63 21.27 -1.22
C LEU A 70 16.85 20.52 -0.63
N ASN A 71 16.84 20.20 0.68
CA ASN A 71 18.00 19.65 1.37
C ASN A 71 17.64 18.30 2.02
N PHE A 72 17.74 17.23 1.26
CA PHE A 72 17.85 15.90 1.84
C PHE A 72 19.26 15.72 2.43
N THR A 73 19.34 15.07 3.59
CA THR A 73 20.58 14.45 4.04
C THR A 73 20.95 13.31 3.09
N GLU A 74 22.20 12.85 3.10
CA GLU A 74 22.63 11.72 2.25
C GLU A 74 21.79 10.47 2.51
N GLN A 75 21.42 10.20 3.77
CA GLN A 75 20.59 9.06 4.14
C GLN A 75 19.14 9.19 3.62
N GLU A 76 18.56 10.39 3.68
CA GLU A 76 17.21 10.65 3.17
C GLU A 76 17.17 10.59 1.63
N ALA A 77 18.18 11.16 0.95
CA ALA A 77 18.30 11.07 -0.50
C ALA A 77 18.45 9.62 -0.96
N LEU A 78 19.28 8.83 -0.26
CA LEU A 78 19.45 7.40 -0.50
C LEU A 78 18.11 6.65 -0.30
N ALA A 79 17.45 6.84 0.83
CA ALA A 79 16.17 6.20 1.11
C ALA A 79 15.11 6.54 0.05
N PHE A 80 15.07 7.79 -0.41
CA PHE A 80 14.13 8.23 -1.44
C PHE A 80 14.49 7.69 -2.83
N SER A 81 15.79 7.58 -3.17
CA SER A 81 16.25 7.04 -4.46
C SER A 81 15.89 5.57 -4.66
N LEU A 82 15.73 4.81 -3.57
CA LEU A 82 15.32 3.41 -3.61
C LEU A 82 13.82 3.20 -3.92
N LEU A 83 12.98 4.23 -3.78
CA LEU A 83 11.53 4.10 -3.95
C LEU A 83 11.12 3.49 -5.30
N PRO A 84 11.64 3.94 -6.47
CA PRO A 84 11.27 3.33 -7.75
C PRO A 84 11.69 1.87 -7.88
N SER A 85 12.78 1.48 -7.19
CA SER A 85 13.30 0.10 -7.20
C SER A 85 12.51 -0.84 -6.29
N VAL A 86 11.80 -0.30 -5.29
CA VAL A 86 11.01 -1.06 -4.31
C VAL A 86 9.51 -1.03 -4.62
N LEU A 87 9.04 0.03 -5.28
CA LEU A 87 7.64 0.19 -5.64
C LEU A 87 7.40 -0.31 -7.07
N ASP A 88 6.32 -1.03 -7.26
CA ASP A 88 5.80 -1.35 -8.59
C ASP A 88 5.17 -0.06 -9.16
N THR A 89 5.95 0.69 -9.94
CA THR A 89 5.56 2.02 -10.46
C THR A 89 4.33 1.96 -11.35
N ASP A 90 4.07 0.82 -12.02
CA ASP A 90 2.85 0.60 -12.82
C ASP A 90 1.57 0.58 -11.97
N LYS A 91 1.70 0.37 -10.68
CA LYS A 91 0.57 0.37 -9.72
C LYS A 91 0.37 1.73 -9.05
N LEU A 92 1.22 2.71 -9.33
CA LEU A 92 1.13 4.03 -8.76
C LEU A 92 0.24 4.96 -9.60
N PRO A 93 -0.30 6.04 -9.00
CA PRO A 93 -1.07 7.02 -9.74
C PRO A 93 -0.26 7.64 -10.89
N PRO A 94 -0.89 7.98 -12.02
CA PRO A 94 -0.24 8.71 -13.09
C PRO A 94 0.43 9.99 -12.56
N GLY A 95 1.67 10.25 -13.01
CA GLY A 95 2.44 11.40 -12.58
C GLY A 95 3.41 11.12 -11.42
N PHE A 96 3.50 9.88 -10.91
CA PHE A 96 4.50 9.53 -9.91
C PHE A 96 5.91 9.78 -10.43
N ASP A 97 6.26 9.27 -11.62
CA ASP A 97 7.59 9.44 -12.22
C ASP A 97 7.96 10.89 -12.38
N THR A 98 7.04 11.70 -12.93
CA THR A 98 7.27 13.14 -13.09
C THR A 98 7.38 13.88 -11.76
N ALA A 99 6.69 13.45 -10.72
CA ALA A 99 6.81 14.01 -9.38
C ALA A 99 8.13 13.59 -8.73
N TYR A 100 8.51 12.33 -8.86
CA TYR A 100 9.78 11.79 -8.39
C TYR A 100 10.96 12.50 -9.03
N ASP A 101 10.96 12.64 -10.36
CA ASP A 101 11.99 13.33 -11.11
C ASP A 101 12.13 14.81 -10.71
N LYS A 102 11.03 15.51 -10.43
CA LYS A 102 11.06 16.88 -9.91
C LYS A 102 11.73 16.97 -8.55
N VAL A 103 11.48 16.01 -7.67
CA VAL A 103 12.06 15.96 -6.32
C VAL A 103 13.54 15.59 -6.40
N MET A 104 13.89 14.54 -7.14
CA MET A 104 15.25 14.04 -7.25
C MET A 104 16.13 14.87 -8.19
N GLY A 105 15.58 15.38 -9.29
CA GLY A 105 16.33 16.16 -10.29
C GLY A 105 16.94 17.44 -9.76
N THR A 106 16.38 18.02 -8.70
CA THR A 106 16.95 19.16 -7.99
C THR A 106 18.19 18.73 -7.16
N HIS A 107 18.18 17.52 -6.64
CA HIS A 107 19.24 16.97 -5.80
C HIS A 107 20.42 16.41 -6.60
N LEU A 108 20.11 15.79 -7.75
CA LEU A 108 21.11 15.20 -8.65
C LEU A 108 21.96 16.24 -9.39
N LYS A 109 21.41 17.42 -9.67
CA LYS A 109 22.14 18.51 -10.40
C LYS A 109 23.19 19.22 -9.56
N GLU A 110 23.07 19.23 -8.24
CA GLU A 110 24.00 19.97 -7.37
C GLU A 110 25.26 19.16 -6.95
N LYS A 111 25.27 17.84 -7.11
CA LYS A 111 26.34 16.95 -6.59
C LYS A 111 26.96 16.07 -7.65
N SER A 112 27.54 16.64 -8.72
CA SER A 112 28.14 15.88 -9.84
C SER A 112 29.35 14.98 -9.50
N LYS A 113 29.80 14.92 -8.23
CA LYS A 113 30.88 14.01 -7.78
C LYS A 113 30.43 12.94 -6.75
N GLN A 114 29.23 13.02 -6.19
CA GLN A 114 28.66 12.03 -5.26
C GLN A 114 27.54 11.17 -5.90
N ASN A 115 27.16 11.48 -7.14
CA ASN A 115 26.10 10.78 -7.86
C ASN A 115 26.45 9.31 -8.21
N SER A 116 27.73 8.94 -8.23
CA SER A 116 28.12 7.55 -8.53
C SER A 116 27.49 6.55 -7.56
N ILE A 117 27.38 6.87 -6.28
CA ILE A 117 26.84 5.91 -5.28
C ILE A 117 25.34 5.69 -5.47
N ILE A 118 24.57 6.71 -5.82
CA ILE A 118 23.11 6.59 -6.03
C ILE A 118 22.80 5.85 -7.35
N GLU A 119 23.56 6.15 -8.41
CA GLU A 119 23.50 5.43 -9.69
C GLU A 119 23.97 3.99 -9.52
N ASP A 120 25.10 3.77 -8.83
CA ASP A 120 25.65 2.44 -8.53
C ASP A 120 24.66 1.60 -7.69
N ILE A 121 23.91 2.19 -6.76
CA ILE A 121 22.91 1.48 -5.94
C ILE A 121 21.65 1.19 -6.77
N ALA A 122 21.20 2.09 -7.63
CA ALA A 122 20.07 1.84 -8.54
C ALA A 122 20.39 0.69 -9.50
N ASP A 123 21.65 0.55 -9.91
CA ASP A 123 22.13 -0.58 -10.74
C ASP A 123 22.24 -1.89 -9.95
N VAL A 124 22.49 -1.82 -8.65
CA VAL A 124 22.60 -3.02 -7.78
C VAL A 124 21.23 -3.55 -7.35
N ILE A 125 20.23 -2.67 -7.18
CA ILE A 125 18.88 -3.07 -6.79
C ILE A 125 17.99 -3.11 -8.04
N GLN A 126 18.02 -4.23 -8.73
CA GLN A 126 17.11 -4.48 -9.85
C GLN A 126 15.92 -5.32 -9.38
N MET A 127 14.73 -4.73 -9.37
CA MET A 127 13.51 -5.51 -9.22
C MET A 127 13.25 -6.28 -10.53
N GLY A 128 13.15 -7.60 -10.42
CA GLY A 128 12.68 -8.42 -11.52
C GLY A 128 11.26 -8.01 -11.93
N THR A 129 11.08 -7.50 -13.14
CA THR A 129 9.76 -7.31 -13.71
C THR A 129 9.18 -8.66 -14.11
N PRO A 130 7.87 -8.92 -13.85
CA PRO A 130 7.24 -10.14 -14.33
C PRO A 130 7.41 -10.27 -15.83
N ALA A 131 7.87 -11.44 -16.30
CA ALA A 131 8.07 -11.71 -17.73
C ALA A 131 6.77 -11.61 -18.54
N TYR A 132 5.63 -11.74 -17.88
CA TYR A 132 4.30 -11.57 -18.44
C TYR A 132 3.39 -10.83 -17.46
N ARG A 133 2.78 -9.76 -17.94
CA ARG A 133 1.70 -9.04 -17.25
C ARG A 133 0.63 -8.70 -18.29
N GLN A 134 -0.61 -9.06 -18.00
CA GLN A 134 -1.73 -8.58 -18.82
C GLN A 134 -1.92 -7.08 -18.54
N GLU A 135 -1.86 -6.27 -19.59
CA GLU A 135 -2.21 -4.86 -19.49
C GLU A 135 -3.67 -4.72 -19.06
N SER A 136 -3.91 -3.92 -18.05
CA SER A 136 -5.25 -3.61 -17.58
C SER A 136 -5.38 -2.10 -17.40
N PRO A 137 -6.57 -1.54 -17.71
CA PRO A 137 -6.81 -0.11 -17.47
C PRO A 137 -6.52 0.27 -16.02
N ASN A 138 -5.88 1.41 -15.81
CA ASN A 138 -5.59 1.89 -14.47
C ASN A 138 -6.71 2.81 -13.97
N PHE A 139 -7.59 2.25 -13.14
CA PHE A 139 -8.68 2.99 -12.50
C PHE A 139 -8.35 3.52 -11.10
N LEU A 140 -7.07 3.54 -10.73
CA LEU A 140 -6.67 3.92 -9.38
C LEU A 140 -7.05 5.37 -9.05
N GLN A 141 -6.82 6.30 -9.99
CA GLN A 141 -7.10 7.72 -9.77
C GLN A 141 -8.59 8.00 -9.52
N PRO A 142 -9.55 7.57 -10.36
CA PRO A 142 -10.97 7.79 -10.09
C PRO A 142 -11.44 7.10 -8.82
N VAL A 143 -10.91 5.93 -8.47
CA VAL A 143 -11.24 5.24 -7.21
C VAL A 143 -10.75 6.03 -6.00
N ILE A 144 -9.52 6.55 -6.00
CA ILE A 144 -9.00 7.39 -4.91
C ILE A 144 -9.85 8.65 -4.77
N GLN A 145 -10.16 9.33 -5.88
CA GLN A 145 -10.99 10.52 -5.87
C GLN A 145 -12.37 10.25 -5.26
N ALA A 146 -13.04 9.16 -5.66
CA ALA A 146 -14.34 8.80 -5.12
C ALA A 146 -14.31 8.48 -3.62
N ILE A 147 -13.24 7.84 -3.12
CA ILE A 147 -13.04 7.61 -1.69
C ILE A 147 -12.93 8.94 -0.91
N LEU A 148 -12.12 9.87 -1.43
CA LEU A 148 -11.88 11.17 -0.79
C LEU A 148 -13.13 12.05 -0.79
N GLU A 149 -13.89 12.05 -1.89
CA GLU A 149 -15.12 12.82 -2.06
C GLU A 149 -16.35 12.11 -1.48
N LYS A 150 -16.21 10.86 -0.99
CA LYS A 150 -17.30 10.00 -0.51
C LYS A 150 -18.42 9.86 -1.55
N ARG A 151 -18.05 9.56 -2.79
CA ARG A 151 -18.96 9.42 -3.93
C ARG A 151 -19.06 7.98 -4.39
N THR A 152 -20.26 7.54 -4.71
CA THR A 152 -20.53 6.21 -5.26
C THR A 152 -19.90 6.10 -6.65
N LEU A 153 -19.29 4.95 -6.91
CA LEU A 153 -18.76 4.56 -8.21
C LEU A 153 -19.79 3.75 -8.98
N HIS A 154 -20.02 4.12 -10.23
CA HIS A 154 -20.66 3.27 -11.22
C HIS A 154 -19.58 2.49 -11.95
N THR A 155 -19.68 1.13 -11.98
CA THR A 155 -18.59 0.28 -12.44
C THR A 155 -19.07 -0.89 -13.29
N ILE A 156 -18.25 -1.27 -14.27
CA ILE A 156 -18.33 -2.58 -14.93
C ILE A 156 -17.19 -3.44 -14.40
N TYR A 157 -17.54 -4.56 -13.76
CA TYR A 157 -16.59 -5.42 -13.05
C TYR A 157 -16.65 -6.86 -13.55
N HIS A 158 -15.50 -7.42 -13.89
CA HIS A 158 -15.35 -8.82 -14.27
C HIS A 158 -15.06 -9.71 -13.06
N THR A 159 -15.93 -10.67 -12.78
CA THR A 159 -15.81 -11.63 -11.68
C THR A 159 -15.17 -12.92 -12.17
N GLN A 160 -13.92 -13.16 -11.85
CA GLN A 160 -13.11 -14.28 -12.36
C GLN A 160 -13.67 -15.67 -11.99
N TYR A 161 -14.26 -15.83 -10.79
CA TYR A 161 -14.79 -17.12 -10.32
C TYR A 161 -16.01 -17.61 -11.12
N ARG A 162 -16.85 -16.69 -11.60
CA ARG A 162 -18.06 -17.00 -12.35
C ARG A 162 -17.92 -16.70 -13.85
N ASP A 163 -16.78 -16.09 -14.23
CA ASP A 163 -16.53 -15.59 -15.58
C ASP A 163 -17.64 -14.64 -16.08
N GLU A 164 -18.11 -13.78 -15.17
CA GLU A 164 -19.24 -12.87 -15.42
C GLU A 164 -18.79 -11.41 -15.34
N THR A 165 -19.20 -10.63 -16.32
CA THR A 165 -19.08 -9.17 -16.28
C THR A 165 -20.42 -8.59 -15.84
N THR A 166 -20.40 -7.73 -14.83
CA THR A 166 -21.60 -7.15 -14.23
C THR A 166 -21.41 -5.66 -13.97
N GLU A 167 -22.49 -4.91 -14.17
CA GLU A 167 -22.62 -3.52 -13.83
C GLU A 167 -22.97 -3.38 -12.33
N ARG A 168 -22.30 -2.47 -11.62
CA ARG A 168 -22.44 -2.33 -10.17
C ARG A 168 -22.24 -0.89 -9.72
N ASN A 169 -23.07 -0.46 -8.77
CA ASN A 169 -22.78 0.70 -7.96
C ASN A 169 -22.03 0.25 -6.69
N VAL A 170 -20.92 0.94 -6.40
CA VAL A 170 -20.04 0.61 -5.28
C VAL A 170 -19.71 1.89 -4.50
N ASP A 171 -19.95 1.88 -3.19
CA ASP A 171 -19.46 2.92 -2.28
C ASP A 171 -18.04 2.55 -1.85
N PRO A 172 -17.02 3.24 -2.34
CA PRO A 172 -15.63 2.88 -2.12
C PRO A 172 -15.17 3.32 -0.73
N TYR A 173 -14.74 2.37 0.12
CA TYR A 173 -14.33 2.67 1.50
C TYR A 173 -12.83 2.80 1.67
N PHE A 174 -12.07 1.77 1.25
CA PHE A 174 -10.63 1.69 1.44
C PHE A 174 -9.93 0.96 0.29
N LEU A 175 -8.71 1.42 -0.02
CA LEU A 175 -7.77 0.67 -0.86
C LEU A 175 -6.81 -0.12 0.02
N VAL A 176 -6.63 -1.41 -0.29
CA VAL A 176 -5.79 -2.33 0.48
C VAL A 176 -4.79 -3.02 -0.46
N PRO A 177 -3.49 -2.78 -0.30
CA PRO A 177 -2.47 -3.53 -1.04
C PRO A 177 -2.34 -4.94 -0.49
N ARG A 178 -2.13 -5.91 -1.38
CA ARG A 178 -1.81 -7.31 -1.10
C ARG A 178 -0.80 -7.83 -2.13
N LYS A 179 -0.17 -8.98 -1.85
CA LYS A 179 0.85 -9.60 -2.72
C LYS A 179 0.43 -9.64 -4.21
N GLN A 180 -0.83 -9.84 -4.50
CA GLN A 180 -1.34 -10.00 -5.87
C GLN A 180 -1.89 -8.71 -6.51
N GLY A 181 -1.84 -7.58 -5.84
CA GLY A 181 -2.33 -6.32 -6.38
C GLY A 181 -3.03 -5.42 -5.37
N LEU A 182 -3.74 -4.43 -5.90
CA LEU A 182 -4.48 -3.44 -5.14
C LEU A 182 -5.97 -3.80 -5.15
N TYR A 183 -6.59 -3.71 -3.97
CA TYR A 183 -7.99 -4.08 -3.78
C TYR A 183 -8.78 -2.93 -3.18
N LEU A 184 -9.97 -2.71 -3.71
CA LEU A 184 -10.98 -1.82 -3.15
C LEU A 184 -11.90 -2.62 -2.23
N ILE A 185 -12.07 -2.16 -1.00
CA ILE A 185 -13.12 -2.62 -0.09
C ILE A 185 -14.22 -1.57 -0.09
N GLY A 186 -15.46 -1.98 -0.38
CA GLY A 186 -16.59 -1.08 -0.47
C GLY A 186 -17.93 -1.80 -0.39
N TYR A 187 -19.01 -1.04 -0.23
CA TYR A 187 -20.36 -1.57 -0.23
C TYR A 187 -20.84 -1.73 -1.67
N CYS A 188 -21.23 -2.94 -2.02
CA CYS A 188 -21.78 -3.28 -3.32
C CYS A 188 -23.30 -3.22 -3.32
N HIS A 189 -23.91 -2.26 -3.99
CA HIS A 189 -25.36 -2.11 -4.04
C HIS A 189 -26.04 -3.32 -4.68
N LEU A 190 -25.45 -3.93 -5.72
CA LEU A 190 -25.96 -5.15 -6.36
C LEU A 190 -26.03 -6.34 -5.41
N LYS A 191 -25.07 -6.48 -4.48
CA LYS A 191 -25.00 -7.60 -3.54
C LYS A 191 -25.47 -7.22 -2.13
N GLN A 192 -25.82 -5.95 -1.91
CA GLN A 192 -26.21 -5.39 -0.60
C GLN A 192 -25.28 -5.80 0.54
N ALA A 193 -23.97 -5.79 0.28
CA ALA A 193 -22.94 -6.20 1.23
C ALA A 193 -21.60 -5.56 0.91
N ILE A 194 -20.75 -5.47 1.93
CA ILE A 194 -19.36 -5.06 1.74
C ILE A 194 -18.63 -6.17 0.98
N ARG A 195 -17.93 -5.80 -0.07
CA ARG A 195 -17.19 -6.69 -0.95
C ARG A 195 -15.79 -6.15 -1.22
N THR A 196 -14.93 -7.06 -1.67
CA THR A 196 -13.58 -6.76 -2.10
C THR A 196 -13.49 -6.86 -3.61
N PHE A 197 -12.93 -5.84 -4.24
CA PHE A 197 -12.78 -5.74 -5.69
C PHE A 197 -11.31 -5.56 -6.03
N ARG A 198 -10.76 -6.40 -6.89
CA ARG A 198 -9.40 -6.20 -7.41
C ARG A 198 -9.43 -5.09 -8.46
N ILE A 199 -8.60 -4.07 -8.31
CA ILE A 199 -8.61 -2.88 -9.20
C ILE A 199 -8.42 -3.26 -10.67
N SER A 200 -7.52 -4.20 -10.97
CA SER A 200 -7.25 -4.65 -12.34
C SER A 200 -8.39 -5.41 -13.03
N ARG A 201 -9.49 -5.69 -12.33
CA ARG A 201 -10.68 -6.37 -12.88
C ARG A 201 -11.82 -5.41 -13.22
N PHE A 202 -11.67 -4.14 -12.95
CA PHE A 202 -12.59 -3.13 -13.46
C PHE A 202 -12.37 -2.97 -14.97
N GLN A 203 -13.46 -2.87 -15.70
CA GLN A 203 -13.47 -2.57 -17.13
C GLN A 203 -13.90 -1.12 -17.38
N GLN A 204 -14.72 -0.58 -16.47
CA GLN A 204 -15.16 0.81 -16.47
C GLN A 204 -15.37 1.29 -15.04
N VAL A 205 -15.01 2.56 -14.78
CA VAL A 205 -15.21 3.23 -13.49
C VAL A 205 -15.58 4.68 -13.75
N GLU A 206 -16.76 5.08 -13.26
CA GLU A 206 -17.26 6.46 -13.33
C GLU A 206 -17.67 6.94 -11.93
N ILE A 207 -17.35 8.17 -11.60
CA ILE A 207 -17.74 8.79 -10.32
C ILE A 207 -19.14 9.37 -10.51
N THR A 208 -20.11 8.90 -9.73
CA THR A 208 -21.49 9.39 -9.79
C THR A 208 -21.67 10.69 -9.01
N THR A 209 -22.89 11.27 -9.04
CA THR A 209 -23.27 12.40 -8.19
C THR A 209 -23.73 11.97 -6.80
N GLU A 210 -23.99 10.67 -6.60
CA GLU A 210 -24.46 10.11 -5.34
C GLU A 210 -23.34 10.11 -4.30
N THR A 211 -23.67 10.46 -3.07
CA THR A 211 -22.76 10.43 -1.93
C THR A 211 -23.16 9.31 -0.97
N PHE A 212 -22.19 8.77 -0.26
CA PHE A 212 -22.43 7.73 0.74
C PHE A 212 -21.83 8.09 2.10
N ASP A 213 -22.35 7.44 3.13
CA ASP A 213 -21.74 7.42 4.46
C ASP A 213 -21.33 5.99 4.79
N LYS A 214 -20.06 5.77 5.12
CA LYS A 214 -19.56 4.46 5.54
C LYS A 214 -19.93 4.09 6.98
N GLY A 215 -20.55 5.01 7.73
CA GLY A 215 -20.88 4.83 9.14
C GLY A 215 -19.66 4.43 9.98
N ASP A 216 -19.86 3.54 10.93
CA ASP A 216 -18.82 3.03 11.84
C ASP A 216 -17.99 1.88 11.25
N PHE A 217 -17.92 1.75 9.92
CA PHE A 217 -17.14 0.69 9.28
C PHE A 217 -15.67 0.73 9.69
N ASN A 218 -15.20 -0.38 10.26
CA ASN A 218 -13.83 -0.53 10.73
C ASN A 218 -13.07 -1.55 9.88
N LEU A 219 -12.08 -1.08 9.11
CA LEU A 219 -11.28 -1.91 8.21
C LEU A 219 -10.51 -3.00 8.96
N LYS A 220 -9.91 -2.68 10.12
CA LYS A 220 -9.14 -3.65 10.92
C LYS A 220 -10.02 -4.80 11.41
N GLN A 221 -11.23 -4.49 11.85
CA GLN A 221 -12.20 -5.50 12.27
C GLN A 221 -12.71 -6.31 11.07
N TYR A 222 -12.95 -5.67 9.95
CA TYR A 222 -13.37 -6.34 8.71
C TYR A 222 -12.34 -7.34 8.21
N LEU A 223 -11.05 -6.99 8.22
CA LEU A 223 -9.95 -7.85 7.79
C LEU A 223 -9.46 -8.83 8.87
N LYS A 224 -10.03 -8.79 10.07
CA LYS A 224 -9.68 -9.73 11.13
C LYS A 224 -9.92 -11.17 10.66
N ASN A 225 -8.92 -12.04 10.85
CA ASN A 225 -8.94 -13.44 10.42
C ASN A 225 -9.04 -13.65 8.89
N THR A 226 -8.87 -12.62 8.08
CA THR A 226 -8.80 -12.76 6.62
C THR A 226 -7.39 -13.16 6.22
N TRP A 227 -7.23 -14.36 5.66
CA TRP A 227 -5.90 -14.92 5.36
C TRP A 227 -5.13 -14.07 4.36
N SER A 228 -5.74 -13.74 3.25
CA SER A 228 -5.18 -12.84 2.26
C SER A 228 -6.12 -11.64 2.03
N ILE A 229 -7.15 -11.77 1.24
CA ILE A 229 -8.05 -10.67 0.89
C ILE A 229 -9.52 -11.09 0.81
N ASP A 230 -9.81 -12.32 0.44
CA ASP A 230 -11.18 -12.80 0.30
C ASP A 230 -11.74 -13.20 1.67
N ARG A 231 -12.84 -12.59 2.03
CA ARG A 231 -13.51 -12.87 3.31
C ARG A 231 -14.57 -13.94 3.14
N GLY A 232 -14.48 -14.99 3.97
CA GLY A 232 -15.54 -15.95 4.19
C GLY A 232 -16.48 -15.55 5.33
N GLU A 233 -17.51 -16.33 5.54
CA GLU A 233 -18.56 -16.06 6.54
C GLU A 233 -18.25 -16.68 7.90
N LYS A 234 -17.47 -17.78 7.92
CA LYS A 234 -17.25 -18.58 9.12
C LYS A 234 -15.77 -18.63 9.49
N ASN A 235 -15.48 -18.35 10.75
CA ASN A 235 -14.13 -18.53 11.29
C ASN A 235 -13.85 -20.03 11.56
N THR A 236 -12.73 -20.50 11.03
CA THR A 236 -12.23 -21.86 11.23
C THR A 236 -10.84 -21.80 11.85
N ARG A 237 -10.63 -22.55 12.94
CA ARG A 237 -9.32 -22.71 13.56
C ARG A 237 -8.60 -23.88 12.90
N PHE A 238 -7.40 -23.60 12.41
CA PHE A 238 -6.48 -24.59 11.87
C PHE A 238 -5.35 -24.85 12.83
N LYS A 239 -4.92 -26.12 12.86
CA LYS A 239 -3.70 -26.59 13.49
C LYS A 239 -2.93 -27.40 12.48
N VAL A 240 -1.73 -26.95 12.15
CA VAL A 240 -0.90 -27.50 11.09
C VAL A 240 0.46 -27.86 11.67
N ARG A 241 0.99 -29.01 11.31
CA ARG A 241 2.38 -29.38 11.57
C ARG A 241 3.17 -29.20 10.29
N PHE A 242 4.23 -28.42 10.37
CA PHE A 242 5.22 -28.30 9.30
C PHE A 242 6.46 -29.09 9.65
N SER A 243 7.07 -29.72 8.65
CA SER A 243 8.33 -30.46 8.79
C SER A 243 9.51 -29.53 9.10
N PRO A 244 10.66 -30.06 9.55
CA PRO A 244 11.86 -29.29 9.76
C PRO A 244 12.37 -28.59 8.48
N ASN A 245 12.10 -29.17 7.31
CA ASN A 245 12.56 -28.63 6.02
C ASN A 245 11.97 -27.26 5.72
N VAL A 246 10.70 -27.01 6.11
CA VAL A 246 9.98 -25.77 5.79
C VAL A 246 9.75 -24.87 7.00
N ALA A 247 9.95 -25.37 8.23
CA ALA A 247 9.63 -24.65 9.47
C ALA A 247 10.24 -23.24 9.54
N ARG A 248 11.49 -23.06 9.09
CA ARG A 248 12.18 -21.76 9.06
C ARG A 248 11.53 -20.79 8.08
N TYR A 249 11.13 -21.27 6.89
CA TYR A 249 10.50 -20.42 5.88
C TYR A 249 9.12 -19.91 6.35
N ILE A 250 8.36 -20.76 7.04
CA ILE A 250 7.06 -20.36 7.63
C ILE A 250 7.24 -19.24 8.65
N LYS A 251 8.31 -19.25 9.44
CA LYS A 251 8.59 -18.23 10.45
C LYS A 251 9.01 -16.88 9.84
N GLU A 252 9.63 -16.92 8.66
CA GLU A 252 10.07 -15.73 7.92
C GLU A 252 8.96 -15.15 7.03
N GLU A 253 7.84 -15.87 6.85
CA GLU A 253 6.77 -15.43 5.95
C GLU A 253 5.97 -14.25 6.53
N GLU A 254 5.73 -13.24 5.70
CA GLU A 254 4.86 -12.12 6.03
C GLU A 254 3.40 -12.55 5.96
N LEU A 255 2.74 -12.67 7.11
CA LEU A 255 1.35 -13.08 7.25
C LEU A 255 0.46 -11.90 7.65
N PHE A 256 -0.74 -11.83 7.10
CA PHE A 256 -1.73 -10.80 7.46
C PHE A 256 -2.59 -11.17 8.68
N VAL A 257 -2.50 -12.42 9.13
CA VAL A 257 -3.16 -12.94 10.32
C VAL A 257 -2.10 -13.38 11.31
N GLN A 258 -2.27 -13.07 12.58
CA GLN A 258 -1.32 -13.46 13.62
C GLN A 258 -1.52 -14.94 13.99
N PRO A 259 -0.59 -15.86 13.66
CA PRO A 259 -0.64 -17.23 14.11
C PRO A 259 -0.01 -17.38 15.50
N TRP A 260 -0.33 -18.47 16.17
CA TRP A 260 0.47 -18.99 17.24
C TRP A 260 1.40 -20.09 16.70
N MET A 261 2.68 -20.03 17.08
CA MET A 261 3.72 -20.94 16.58
C MET A 261 4.49 -21.56 17.74
N LYS A 262 4.83 -22.86 17.63
CA LYS A 262 5.65 -23.57 18.61
C LYS A 262 6.64 -24.50 17.91
N ASP A 263 7.91 -24.39 18.27
CA ASP A 263 8.94 -25.33 17.82
C ASP A 263 8.73 -26.72 18.42
N LEU A 264 8.86 -27.72 17.58
CA LEU A 264 8.79 -29.14 17.97
C LEU A 264 10.20 -29.68 18.20
N LYS A 265 10.31 -30.76 19.01
CA LYS A 265 11.60 -31.37 19.36
C LYS A 265 12.36 -31.96 18.16
N ASP A 266 11.64 -32.34 17.13
CA ASP A 266 12.19 -32.85 15.88
C ASP A 266 12.62 -31.77 14.88
N GLY A 267 12.57 -30.48 15.27
CA GLY A 267 12.86 -29.34 14.44
C GLY A 267 11.69 -28.85 13.58
N GLY A 268 10.55 -29.53 13.63
CA GLY A 268 9.33 -29.08 12.97
C GLY A 268 8.65 -27.91 13.68
N LEU A 269 7.57 -27.42 13.11
CA LEU A 269 6.79 -26.30 13.62
C LEU A 269 5.31 -26.70 13.79
N LEU A 270 4.75 -26.42 14.96
CA LEU A 270 3.31 -26.44 15.17
C LEU A 270 2.78 -25.02 14.96
N PHE A 271 1.82 -24.88 14.07
CA PHE A 271 1.24 -23.62 13.64
C PHE A 271 -0.28 -23.64 13.87
N GLU A 272 -0.79 -22.66 14.60
CA GLU A 272 -2.23 -22.54 14.85
C GLU A 272 -2.70 -21.15 14.43
N VAL A 273 -3.80 -21.09 13.66
CA VAL A 273 -4.37 -19.85 13.19
C VAL A 273 -5.89 -19.95 13.05
N THR A 274 -6.59 -18.85 13.23
CA THR A 274 -8.01 -18.76 12.92
C THR A 274 -8.18 -17.93 11.66
N VAL A 275 -8.84 -18.48 10.64
CA VAL A 275 -9.11 -17.83 9.36
C VAL A 275 -10.60 -17.87 9.05
N ASN A 276 -11.07 -16.87 8.29
CA ASN A 276 -12.46 -16.80 7.87
C ASN A 276 -12.71 -17.33 6.44
N ASN A 277 -11.65 -17.68 5.69
CA ASN A 277 -11.72 -18.30 4.38
C ASN A 277 -10.83 -19.53 4.32
N GLU A 278 -11.45 -20.70 4.50
CA GLU A 278 -10.75 -21.99 4.47
C GLU A 278 -10.07 -22.25 3.12
N LYS A 279 -10.72 -21.84 2.01
CA LYS A 279 -10.19 -22.09 0.67
C LYS A 279 -8.85 -21.39 0.45
N GLU A 280 -8.74 -20.09 0.81
CA GLU A 280 -7.47 -19.36 0.71
C GLU A 280 -6.37 -20.00 1.57
N PHE A 281 -6.72 -20.44 2.77
CA PHE A 281 -5.76 -21.07 3.67
C PHE A 281 -5.31 -22.46 3.18
N LEU A 282 -6.24 -23.28 2.67
CA LEU A 282 -5.91 -24.58 2.08
C LEU A 282 -5.02 -24.44 0.84
N MET A 283 -5.29 -23.46 -0.03
CA MET A 283 -4.40 -23.16 -1.17
C MET A 283 -2.99 -22.78 -0.72
N TRP A 284 -2.86 -22.05 0.37
CA TRP A 284 -1.55 -21.69 0.93
C TRP A 284 -0.84 -22.90 1.51
N ILE A 285 -1.54 -23.82 2.22
CA ILE A 285 -0.94 -25.05 2.76
C ILE A 285 -0.46 -25.96 1.63
N GLN A 286 -1.22 -26.10 0.56
CA GLN A 286 -0.92 -27.01 -0.56
C GLN A 286 0.41 -26.68 -1.25
N GLN A 287 0.90 -25.44 -1.21
CA GLN A 287 2.20 -25.08 -1.78
C GLN A 287 3.38 -25.81 -1.11
N TYR A 288 3.21 -26.27 0.14
CA TYR A 288 4.23 -27.00 0.89
C TYR A 288 4.17 -28.52 0.68
N GLY A 289 3.17 -29.01 -0.06
CA GLY A 289 3.05 -30.44 -0.39
C GLY A 289 3.06 -31.33 0.85
N PRO A 290 3.90 -32.39 0.89
CA PRO A 290 3.97 -33.32 2.00
C PRO A 290 4.63 -32.75 3.27
N GLU A 291 5.21 -31.56 3.20
CA GLU A 291 5.87 -30.90 4.31
C GLU A 291 4.89 -30.21 5.28
N ALA A 292 3.60 -30.13 4.91
CA ALA A 292 2.54 -29.54 5.72
C ALA A 292 1.42 -30.57 5.99
N GLU A 293 1.19 -30.87 7.27
CA GLU A 293 0.12 -31.75 7.71
C GLU A 293 -0.94 -30.97 8.50
N ILE A 294 -2.19 -30.98 8.00
CA ILE A 294 -3.32 -30.43 8.73
C ILE A 294 -3.70 -31.40 9.85
N LEU A 295 -3.55 -30.97 11.11
CA LEU A 295 -3.98 -31.76 12.28
C LEU A 295 -5.45 -31.51 12.59
N GLU A 296 -5.89 -30.26 12.51
CA GLU A 296 -7.26 -29.77 12.74
C GLU A 296 -7.64 -28.69 11.76
N PRO A 297 -8.91 -28.59 11.34
CA PRO A 297 -10.02 -29.47 11.67
C PRO A 297 -10.05 -30.74 10.80
N ALA A 298 -10.75 -31.80 11.27
CA ALA A 298 -10.91 -33.04 10.52
C ALA A 298 -11.59 -32.82 9.15
N SER A 299 -12.55 -31.91 9.06
CA SER A 299 -13.21 -31.56 7.80
C SER A 299 -12.24 -31.07 6.74
N ALA A 300 -11.30 -30.20 7.10
CA ALA A 300 -10.28 -29.69 6.18
C ALA A 300 -9.30 -30.79 5.73
N ARG A 301 -8.96 -31.73 6.62
CA ARG A 301 -8.16 -32.92 6.26
C ARG A 301 -8.87 -33.78 5.20
N GLU A 302 -10.16 -34.04 5.38
CA GLU A 302 -10.92 -34.84 4.40
C GLU A 302 -11.06 -34.07 3.06
N THR A 303 -11.30 -32.75 3.10
CA THR A 303 -11.30 -31.94 1.89
C THR A 303 -9.96 -32.03 1.15
N LEU A 304 -8.83 -31.92 1.85
CA LEU A 304 -7.50 -32.02 1.23
C LEU A 304 -7.23 -33.43 0.69
N LYS A 305 -7.61 -34.47 1.41
CA LYS A 305 -7.49 -35.86 0.92
C LYS A 305 -8.27 -36.09 -0.38
N GLN A 306 -9.51 -35.57 -0.47
CA GLN A 306 -10.29 -35.68 -1.67
C GLN A 306 -9.61 -34.93 -2.84
N GLN A 307 -9.12 -33.72 -2.62
CA GLN A 307 -8.38 -32.96 -3.63
C GLN A 307 -7.13 -33.69 -4.11
N LEU A 308 -6.37 -34.32 -3.19
CA LEU A 308 -5.19 -35.10 -3.56
C LEU A 308 -5.55 -36.34 -4.37
N ALA A 309 -6.65 -37.03 -4.02
CA ALA A 309 -7.15 -38.15 -4.80
C ALA A 309 -7.55 -37.70 -6.22
N ASP A 310 -8.25 -36.58 -6.34
CA ASP A 310 -8.60 -36.00 -7.63
C ASP A 310 -7.35 -35.62 -8.45
N TRP A 311 -6.31 -35.09 -7.80
CA TRP A 311 -5.03 -34.80 -8.46
C TRP A 311 -4.36 -36.09 -8.97
N MET A 312 -4.30 -37.13 -8.16
CA MET A 312 -3.74 -38.42 -8.57
C MET A 312 -4.41 -38.96 -9.83
N THR A 313 -5.73 -38.90 -9.92
CA THR A 313 -6.45 -39.33 -11.12
C THR A 313 -6.08 -38.54 -12.39
N LEU A 314 -5.66 -37.28 -12.23
CA LEU A 314 -5.19 -36.48 -13.37
C LEU A 314 -3.83 -36.97 -13.91
N TYR A 315 -2.98 -37.49 -13.06
CA TYR A 315 -1.65 -38.00 -13.45
C TYR A 315 -1.66 -39.50 -13.81
N ASP A 316 -2.65 -40.25 -13.35
CA ASP A 316 -2.85 -41.67 -13.70
C ASP A 316 -3.51 -41.83 -15.09
N SER A 317 -4.16 -40.80 -15.61
CA SER A 317 -4.77 -40.85 -16.93
C SER A 317 -3.72 -40.59 -18.03
N ASP A 318 -3.67 -41.45 -19.06
CA ASP A 318 -2.80 -41.32 -20.22
C ASP A 318 -2.91 -39.92 -20.87
N ILE A 319 -1.77 -39.21 -20.98
CA ILE A 319 -1.69 -37.88 -21.60
C ILE A 319 -2.20 -37.89 -23.06
N LYS A 320 -2.08 -39.04 -23.77
CA LYS A 320 -2.56 -39.22 -25.14
C LYS A 320 -4.07 -39.19 -25.32
N ALA A 321 -4.85 -39.30 -24.26
CA ALA A 321 -6.30 -39.25 -24.33
C ALA A 321 -6.89 -37.81 -24.17
N ARG A 322 -6.04 -36.83 -23.94
CA ARG A 322 -6.42 -35.42 -23.65
C ARG A 322 -5.94 -34.40 -24.70
N SER A 323 -5.16 -34.81 -25.70
CA SER A 323 -4.68 -33.95 -26.79
C SER A 323 -5.57 -33.99 -28.05
#